data_982deee6458b9bfbc713759ad2bfecfe
#
_entry.id   982deee6458b9bfbc713759ad2bfecfe
#
_cell.length_a   1.000
_cell.length_b   1.000
_cell.length_c   1.000
_cell.angle_alpha   90.00
_cell.angle_beta   90.00
_cell.angle_gamma   90.00
#
_symmetry.space_group_name_H-M   'P 1'
#
loop_
_entity.id
_entity.type
_entity.pdbx_description
1 polymer ?
#
loop_
_entity_poly.entity_id
_entity_poly.type
_entity_poly.pdbx_seq_one_letter_code
_entity_poly.pdbx_strand_id
1 'polypeptide(L)'
;MVGATTPAHAADLTAGYVALEMEPDARFPFISGIVEGIAQTRARIDGSETQTTGCIYHWFYEEEKSYDNILAAFAKFQDRAPGAIVDALIRRRCDA
;
A
#
# COMPACT_ATOMS: atom_id res chain seq x y z
N MET A 1 -12.03 -2.39 31.04
CA MET A 1 -11.90 -2.15 30.61
C MET A 1 -11.73 -2.12 29.91
N VAL A 2 -11.67 -1.87 29.85
CA VAL A 2 -11.51 -1.69 29.20
C VAL A 2 -11.19 -1.93 28.38
N GLY A 3 -11.20 -2.17 28.26
CA GLY A 3 -11.00 -2.59 27.64
C GLY A 3 -10.69 -2.55 27.03
N ALA A 4 -10.85 -2.63 27.63
CA ALA A 4 -10.44 -2.11 26.64
C ALA A 4 -10.32 -2.48 25.35
N THR A 5 -11.05 -2.10 24.67
CA THR A 5 -10.87 -2.23 23.28
C THR A 5 -9.71 -1.40 22.89
N THR A 6 -8.66 -2.05 22.60
CA THR A 6 -7.51 -1.38 22.05
C THR A 6 -7.81 -1.11 20.59
N PRO A 7 -7.73 0.13 20.15
CA PRO A 7 -7.84 0.38 18.72
C PRO A 7 -6.70 -0.31 18.00
N ALA A 8 -6.94 -0.66 16.76
CA ALA A 8 -5.91 -1.30 15.95
C ALA A 8 -4.71 -0.37 15.84
N HIS A 9 -3.55 -0.89 16.12
CA HIS A 9 -2.30 -0.17 15.97
C HIS A 9 -1.67 -0.51 14.63
N ALA A 10 -0.72 0.30 14.20
CA ALA A 10 0.00 0.00 12.97
C ALA A 10 0.62 -1.40 13.01
N ALA A 11 1.04 -1.84 14.20
CA ALA A 11 1.63 -3.16 14.37
C ALA A 11 0.60 -4.27 14.17
N ASP A 12 -0.67 -3.99 14.40
CA ASP A 12 -1.74 -4.97 14.24
C ASP A 12 -2.33 -4.96 12.84
N LEU A 13 -1.99 -3.98 12.05
CA LEU A 13 -2.54 -3.81 10.72
C LEU A 13 -1.60 -4.47 9.72
N THR A 14 -1.76 -5.77 9.61
CA THR A 14 -0.89 -6.57 8.74
C THR A 14 -1.46 -6.68 7.35
N ALA A 15 -0.61 -7.08 6.42
CA ALA A 15 -1.03 -7.32 5.04
C ALA A 15 -2.12 -8.40 5.00
N GLY A 16 -1.97 -9.44 5.82
CA GLY A 16 -2.99 -10.50 5.87
C GLY A 16 -4.34 -9.98 6.32
N TYR A 17 -4.35 -9.08 7.29
CA TYR A 17 -5.61 -8.50 7.72
C TYR A 17 -6.29 -7.77 6.55
N VAL A 18 -5.54 -6.97 5.82
CA VAL A 18 -6.10 -6.21 4.71
C VAL A 18 -6.64 -7.14 3.63
N ALA A 19 -5.89 -8.17 3.27
CA ALA A 19 -6.28 -9.06 2.18
C ALA A 19 -7.44 -9.98 2.56
N LEU A 20 -7.50 -10.42 3.81
CA LEU A 20 -8.39 -11.50 4.19
C LEU A 20 -9.54 -11.08 5.09
N GLU A 21 -9.39 -10.00 5.85
CA GLU A 21 -10.39 -9.64 6.86
C GLU A 21 -11.01 -8.27 6.70
N MET A 22 -10.29 -7.33 6.08
CA MET A 22 -10.83 -6.00 5.88
C MET A 22 -12.04 -6.08 4.94
N GLU A 23 -13.04 -5.25 5.19
CA GLU A 23 -14.19 -5.17 4.29
C GLU A 23 -13.72 -4.86 2.87
N PRO A 24 -14.27 -5.59 1.87
CA PRO A 24 -13.83 -5.35 0.49
C PRO A 24 -13.91 -3.90 0.05
N ASP A 25 -14.97 -3.19 0.48
CA ASP A 25 -15.15 -1.80 0.09
C ASP A 25 -14.11 -0.88 0.70
N ALA A 26 -13.48 -1.31 1.79
CA ALA A 26 -12.48 -0.49 2.47
C ALA A 26 -11.06 -0.73 1.92
N ARG A 27 -10.86 -1.82 1.20
CA ARG A 27 -9.51 -2.20 0.77
C ARG A 27 -8.91 -1.22 -0.23
N PHE A 28 -9.66 -0.87 -1.26
CA PHE A 28 -9.11 0.00 -2.29
C PHE A 28 -8.77 1.38 -1.74
N PRO A 29 -9.66 2.05 -0.99
CA PRO A 29 -9.27 3.34 -0.40
C PRO A 29 -8.07 3.23 0.55
N PHE A 30 -7.99 2.15 1.31
CA PHE A 30 -6.87 1.97 2.22
C PHE A 30 -5.55 1.84 1.46
N ILE A 31 -5.53 0.98 0.46
CA ILE A 31 -4.32 0.75 -0.35
C ILE A 31 -3.98 2.00 -1.15
N SER A 32 -5.01 2.67 -1.69
CA SER A 32 -4.80 3.92 -2.40
C SER A 32 -4.13 4.96 -1.52
N GLY A 33 -4.54 5.03 -0.24
CA GLY A 33 -3.90 5.95 0.70
C GLY A 33 -2.42 5.65 0.90
N ILE A 34 -2.06 4.37 0.94
CA ILE A 34 -0.65 4.00 1.05
C ILE A 34 0.12 4.44 -0.19
N VAL A 35 -0.42 4.15 -1.37
CA VAL A 35 0.23 4.51 -2.63
C VAL A 35 0.40 6.02 -2.72
N GLU A 36 -0.65 6.77 -2.39
CA GLU A 36 -0.59 8.23 -2.43
C GLU A 36 0.44 8.77 -1.46
N GLY A 37 0.52 8.18 -0.26
CA GLY A 37 1.50 8.62 0.72
C GLY A 37 2.92 8.40 0.24
N ILE A 38 3.18 7.26 -0.38
CA ILE A 38 4.50 6.97 -0.93
C ILE A 38 4.82 7.93 -2.07
N ALA A 39 3.86 8.16 -2.97
CA ALA A 39 4.08 9.06 -4.10
C ALA A 39 4.40 10.48 -3.63
N GLN A 40 3.66 10.96 -2.63
CA GLN A 40 3.89 12.30 -2.10
C GLN A 40 5.25 12.41 -1.39
N THR A 41 5.62 11.36 -0.68
CA THR A 41 6.92 11.33 -0.02
C THR A 41 8.06 11.36 -1.05
N ARG A 42 7.92 10.57 -2.12
CA ARG A 42 8.90 10.58 -3.20
C ARG A 42 9.01 11.94 -3.86
N ALA A 43 7.88 12.56 -4.13
CA ALA A 43 7.87 13.88 -4.75
C ALA A 43 8.58 14.90 -3.86
N ARG A 44 8.38 14.80 -2.55
CA ARG A 44 9.00 15.73 -1.61
C ARG A 44 10.50 15.53 -1.52
N ILE A 45 10.95 14.29 -1.52
CA ILE A 45 12.36 13.97 -1.44
C ILE A 45 13.08 14.36 -2.72
N ASP A 46 12.49 14.05 -3.86
CA ASP A 46 13.10 14.28 -5.17
C ASP A 46 12.90 15.70 -5.70
N GLY A 47 12.10 16.48 -5.01
CA GLY A 47 11.88 17.88 -5.38
C GLY A 47 10.90 18.05 -6.51
N SER A 48 9.65 17.88 -6.28
CA SER A 48 8.55 18.08 -7.21
C SER A 48 8.24 16.85 -8.04
N GLU A 49 7.36 16.99 -9.00
CA GLU A 49 6.87 15.87 -9.80
C GLU A 49 7.99 15.30 -10.63
N THR A 50 8.25 14.04 -10.40
CA THR A 50 9.34 13.33 -11.03
C THR A 50 8.79 12.21 -11.89
N GLN A 51 9.69 11.60 -12.66
CA GLN A 51 9.33 10.39 -13.40
C GLN A 51 8.88 9.28 -12.46
N THR A 52 9.44 9.22 -11.27
CA THR A 52 9.07 8.19 -10.30
C THR A 52 7.62 8.38 -9.85
N THR A 53 7.23 9.61 -9.55
CA THR A 53 5.84 9.88 -9.14
C THR A 53 4.87 9.51 -10.26
N GLY A 54 5.18 9.90 -11.49
CA GLY A 54 4.35 9.55 -12.64
C GLY A 54 4.26 8.04 -12.84
N CYS A 55 5.38 7.35 -12.67
CA CYS A 55 5.39 5.89 -12.77
C CYS A 55 4.47 5.25 -11.74
N ILE A 56 4.51 5.74 -10.49
CA ILE A 56 3.68 5.19 -9.42
C ILE A 56 2.20 5.35 -9.75
N TYR A 57 1.79 6.53 -10.19
CA TYR A 57 0.39 6.75 -10.53
C TYR A 57 -0.06 5.93 -11.73
N HIS A 58 0.78 5.85 -12.76
CA HIS A 58 0.47 5.03 -13.92
C HIS A 58 0.33 3.57 -13.52
N TRP A 59 1.28 3.07 -12.75
CA TRP A 59 1.25 1.69 -12.29
C TRP A 59 -0.02 1.39 -11.50
N PHE A 60 -0.35 2.23 -10.54
CA PHE A 60 -1.45 1.91 -9.65
C PHE A 60 -2.82 2.14 -10.29
N TYR A 61 -2.99 3.24 -10.99
CA TYR A 61 -4.31 3.61 -11.47
C TYR A 61 -4.62 3.16 -12.89
N GLU A 62 -3.59 2.88 -13.68
CA GLU A 62 -3.83 2.60 -15.11
C GLU A 62 -3.46 1.20 -15.53
N GLU A 63 -2.57 0.51 -14.82
CA GLU A 63 -2.27 -0.88 -15.15
C GLU A 63 -3.30 -1.78 -14.48
N GLU A 64 -3.93 -2.62 -15.28
CA GLU A 64 -5.10 -3.37 -14.86
C GLU A 64 -4.86 -4.28 -13.66
N LYS A 65 -3.69 -4.87 -13.58
CA LYS A 65 -3.46 -5.94 -12.60
C LYS A 65 -2.74 -5.48 -11.35
N SER A 66 -2.43 -4.19 -11.23
CA SER A 66 -1.64 -3.72 -10.11
C SER A 66 -2.33 -3.97 -8.78
N TYR A 67 -3.59 -3.64 -8.69
CA TYR A 67 -4.33 -3.83 -7.45
C TYR A 67 -4.41 -5.31 -7.07
N ASP A 68 -4.72 -6.16 -8.05
CA ASP A 68 -4.78 -7.60 -7.80
C ASP A 68 -3.43 -8.15 -7.36
N ASN A 69 -2.35 -7.65 -7.96
CA ASN A 69 -1.01 -8.07 -7.59
C ASN A 69 -0.66 -7.64 -6.17
N ILE A 70 -1.10 -6.46 -5.77
CA ILE A 70 -0.90 -6.00 -4.39
C ILE A 70 -1.63 -6.94 -3.43
N LEU A 71 -2.88 -7.26 -3.71
CA LEU A 71 -3.66 -8.14 -2.84
C LEU A 71 -3.05 -9.54 -2.77
N ALA A 72 -2.55 -10.04 -3.89
CA ALA A 72 -1.89 -11.35 -3.91
C ALA A 72 -0.62 -11.33 -3.07
N ALA A 73 0.16 -10.25 -3.14
CA ALA A 73 1.35 -10.13 -2.31
C ALA A 73 0.99 -10.03 -0.83
N PHE A 74 -0.07 -9.32 -0.51
CA PHE A 74 -0.54 -9.22 0.88
C PHE A 74 -0.93 -10.59 1.42
N ALA A 75 -1.61 -11.40 0.61
CA ALA A 75 -2.02 -12.74 1.03
C ALA A 75 -0.81 -13.67 1.18
N LYS A 76 0.24 -13.42 0.42
CA LYS A 76 1.45 -14.24 0.48
C LYS A 76 2.34 -13.87 1.67
N PHE A 77 2.42 -12.59 2.00
CA PHE A 77 3.30 -12.10 3.06
C PHE A 77 2.48 -11.50 4.19
N GLN A 78 1.66 -12.33 4.80
CA GLN A 78 0.58 -11.87 5.68
C GLN A 78 1.02 -11.14 6.94
N ASP A 79 2.18 -11.46 7.46
CA ASP A 79 2.65 -10.81 8.69
C ASP A 79 3.49 -9.57 8.46
N ARG A 80 3.63 -9.13 7.19
CA ARG A 80 4.35 -7.90 6.88
C ARG A 80 3.43 -6.70 6.95
N ALA A 81 4.02 -5.53 7.13
CA ALA A 81 3.28 -4.29 7.08
C ALA A 81 2.83 -4.01 5.65
N PRO A 82 1.56 -3.62 5.46
CA PRO A 82 1.08 -3.36 4.09
C PRO A 82 1.92 -2.32 3.34
N GLY A 83 2.33 -1.25 4.03
CA GLY A 83 3.13 -0.21 3.40
C GLY A 83 4.48 -0.72 2.91
N ALA A 84 5.07 -1.66 3.65
CA ALA A 84 6.36 -2.22 3.25
C ALA A 84 6.23 -3.01 1.96
N ILE A 85 5.14 -3.75 1.81
CA ILE A 85 4.90 -4.53 0.59
C ILE A 85 4.66 -3.62 -0.59
N VAL A 86 3.80 -2.62 -0.42
CA VAL A 86 3.51 -1.67 -1.50
C VAL A 86 4.78 -0.95 -1.92
N ASP A 87 5.59 -0.52 -0.95
CA ASP A 87 6.85 0.16 -1.25
C ASP A 87 7.78 -0.73 -2.05
N ALA A 88 7.88 -2.00 -1.68
CA ALA A 88 8.73 -2.95 -2.40
C ALA A 88 8.26 -3.14 -3.84
N LEU A 89 6.95 -3.23 -4.05
CA LEU A 89 6.40 -3.37 -5.40
C LEU A 89 6.67 -2.12 -6.24
N ILE A 90 6.54 -0.95 -5.63
CA ILE A 90 6.84 0.31 -6.31
C ILE A 90 8.31 0.37 -6.71
N ARG A 91 9.21 -0.03 -5.82
CA ARG A 91 10.63 -0.01 -6.13
C ARG A 91 10.96 -0.92 -7.29
N ARG A 92 10.36 -2.10 -7.32
CA ARG A 92 10.58 -3.03 -8.43
C ARG A 92 10.10 -2.47 -9.75
N ARG A 93 8.98 -1.78 -9.73
CA ARG A 93 8.33 -1.30 -10.94
C ARG A 93 8.90 0.03 -11.42
N CYS A 94 9.25 0.90 -10.50
CA CYS A 94 9.53 2.30 -10.83
C CYS A 94 10.97 2.74 -10.58
N ASP A 95 11.75 1.99 -9.82
CA ASP A 95 13.13 2.38 -9.48
C ASP A 95 14.16 1.56 -10.24
N ALA A 96 13.74 0.79 -11.19
CA ALA A 96 14.65 -0.08 -11.95
C ALA A 96 15.59 0.72 -12.83
#